data_977aa0157912f18daee1197b67b90b61
#
_entry.id   977aa0157912f18daee1197b67b90b61
#
_cell.length_a   1.000
_cell.length_b   1.000
_cell.length_c   1.000
_cell.angle_alpha   90.00
_cell.angle_beta   90.00
_cell.angle_gamma   90.00
#
_symmetry.space_group_name_H-M   'P 1'
#
loop_
_entity.id
_entity.type
_entity.pdbx_description
1 polymer ?
#
loop_
_entity_poly.entity_id
_entity_poly.type
_entity_poly.pdbx_seq_one_letter_code
_entity_poly.pdbx_strand_id
1 'polypeptide(L)'
;MPEKISIMNPREKQVYTWFLVVVLVLFCLATYISRFNPLEVLWEQGEFWKFLFQDFLPPRFNASPVVVESILVTFALAVSSSFVAAVFAFLFAVFGSTSLSPWKGLARTIRGFATFLRNIPTLVWAFILFSSLGIGTGVGFIALLISTFAFMTRAFIEVIDEVSCDAMEGLTACGGTFWHKVCQGIVPT
;
A
#
# COMPACT_ATOMS: atom_id res chain seq x y z
N MET A 1 27.92 33.33 -36.14
CA MET A 1 26.54 33.02 -35.71
C MET A 1 26.58 31.64 -35.09
N PRO A 2 26.25 31.44 -33.84
CA PRO A 2 26.29 30.10 -33.24
C PRO A 2 25.15 29.28 -33.84
N GLU A 3 25.49 28.15 -34.41
CA GLU A 3 24.57 27.15 -34.94
C GLU A 3 23.76 26.57 -33.77
N LYS A 4 22.44 26.77 -33.81
CA LYS A 4 21.53 26.18 -32.77
C LYS A 4 21.52 24.69 -32.97
N ILE A 5 22.30 23.98 -32.15
CA ILE A 5 22.25 22.52 -32.06
C ILE A 5 20.87 22.15 -31.56
N SER A 6 20.02 21.66 -32.45
CA SER A 6 18.71 21.09 -32.09
C SER A 6 18.94 19.71 -31.52
N ILE A 7 18.76 19.57 -30.20
CA ILE A 7 18.98 18.32 -29.45
C ILE A 7 17.88 17.28 -29.76
N MET A 8 16.79 17.67 -30.43
CA MET A 8 15.67 16.77 -30.71
C MET A 8 15.33 16.71 -32.20
N ASN A 9 15.07 15.48 -32.67
CA ASN A 9 14.58 15.25 -34.03
C ASN A 9 13.19 15.89 -34.22
N PRO A 10 12.89 16.52 -35.36
CA PRO A 10 11.61 17.20 -35.61
C PRO A 10 10.39 16.27 -35.45
N ARG A 11 10.52 14.97 -35.72
CA ARG A 11 9.47 13.98 -35.49
C ARG A 11 9.20 13.72 -33.98
N GLU A 12 10.22 13.66 -33.19
CA GLU A 12 10.09 13.49 -31.74
C GLU A 12 9.44 14.73 -31.13
N LYS A 13 9.81 15.92 -31.56
CA LYS A 13 9.20 17.18 -31.12
C LYS A 13 7.71 17.22 -31.42
N GLN A 14 7.26 16.73 -32.56
CA GLN A 14 5.84 16.63 -32.88
C GLN A 14 5.11 15.65 -31.96
N VAL A 15 5.69 14.47 -31.70
CA VAL A 15 5.10 13.48 -30.79
C VAL A 15 4.94 14.06 -29.39
N TYR A 16 5.97 14.72 -28.85
CA TYR A 16 5.88 15.36 -27.53
C TYR A 16 4.85 16.50 -27.50
N THR A 17 4.76 17.28 -28.57
CA THR A 17 3.76 18.35 -28.65
C THR A 17 2.34 17.77 -28.66
N TRP A 18 2.09 16.74 -29.47
CA TRP A 18 0.80 16.05 -29.49
C TRP A 18 0.46 15.42 -28.15
N PHE A 19 1.44 14.78 -27.49
CA PHE A 19 1.25 14.22 -26.15
C PHE A 19 0.86 15.31 -25.14
N LEU A 20 1.57 16.45 -25.17
CA LEU A 20 1.29 17.57 -24.27
C LEU A 20 -0.10 18.16 -24.52
N VAL A 21 -0.51 18.30 -25.79
CA VAL A 21 -1.86 18.76 -26.15
C VAL A 21 -2.93 17.79 -25.65
N VAL A 22 -2.73 16.49 -25.82
CA VAL A 22 -3.68 15.47 -25.33
C VAL A 22 -3.80 15.52 -23.79
N VAL A 23 -2.68 15.61 -23.07
CA VAL A 23 -2.68 15.74 -21.62
C VAL A 23 -3.40 17.02 -21.18
N LEU A 24 -3.18 18.13 -21.86
CA LEU A 24 -3.81 19.40 -21.53
C LEU A 24 -5.32 19.35 -21.78
N VAL A 25 -5.75 18.75 -22.89
CA VAL A 25 -7.18 18.52 -23.19
C VAL A 25 -7.83 17.64 -22.14
N LEU A 26 -7.17 16.52 -21.76
CA LEU A 26 -7.67 15.64 -20.70
C LEU A 26 -7.75 16.35 -19.35
N PHE A 27 -6.77 17.18 -19.02
CA PHE A 27 -6.78 18.00 -17.81
C PHE A 27 -7.96 19.00 -17.80
N CYS A 28 -8.15 19.73 -18.90
CA CYS A 28 -9.28 20.66 -19.04
C CYS A 28 -10.64 19.92 -18.95
N LEU A 29 -10.74 18.75 -19.53
CA LEU A 29 -11.93 17.93 -19.48
C LEU A 29 -12.21 17.40 -18.06
N ALA A 30 -11.17 16.97 -17.37
CA ALA A 30 -11.26 16.53 -15.98
C ALA A 30 -11.66 17.68 -15.04
N THR A 31 -11.07 18.86 -15.19
CA THR A 31 -11.44 20.06 -14.41
C THR A 31 -12.88 20.49 -14.68
N TYR A 32 -13.33 20.40 -15.93
CA TYR A 32 -14.72 20.70 -16.29
C TYR A 32 -15.72 19.72 -15.67
N ILE A 33 -15.43 18.39 -15.76
CA ILE A 33 -16.30 17.35 -15.19
C ILE A 33 -16.32 17.39 -13.67
N SER A 34 -15.16 17.61 -13.03
CA SER A 34 -15.06 17.66 -11.56
C SER A 34 -15.53 19.00 -10.99
N ARG A 35 -15.87 19.98 -11.81
CA ARG A 35 -16.15 21.36 -11.42
C ARG A 35 -15.05 21.97 -10.56
N PHE A 36 -13.84 21.48 -10.71
CA PHE A 36 -12.67 21.95 -10.00
C PHE A 36 -12.08 23.17 -10.71
N ASN A 37 -11.93 24.28 -9.98
CA ASN A 37 -11.32 25.49 -10.51
C ASN A 37 -9.87 25.59 -10.01
N PRO A 38 -8.87 25.25 -10.82
CA PRO A 38 -7.47 25.30 -10.39
C PRO A 38 -7.00 26.73 -10.06
N LEU A 39 -7.66 27.75 -10.62
CA LEU A 39 -7.32 29.14 -10.34
C LEU A 39 -7.78 29.56 -8.93
N GLU A 40 -8.91 29.08 -8.43
CA GLU A 40 -9.36 29.33 -7.07
C GLU A 40 -8.35 28.84 -6.04
N VAL A 41 -7.79 27.64 -6.23
CA VAL A 41 -6.75 27.11 -5.35
C VAL A 41 -5.53 28.01 -5.28
N LEU A 42 -5.16 28.63 -6.40
CA LEU A 42 -4.04 29.56 -6.44
C LEU A 42 -4.36 30.89 -5.75
N TRP A 43 -5.61 31.37 -5.83
CA TRP A 43 -6.02 32.61 -5.18
C TRP A 43 -6.26 32.43 -3.68
N GLU A 44 -6.75 31.26 -3.26
CA GLU A 44 -7.07 30.95 -1.86
C GLU A 44 -5.87 30.46 -1.05
N GLN A 45 -4.68 30.42 -1.62
CA GLN A 45 -3.47 30.06 -0.86
C GLN A 45 -3.26 30.91 0.41
N GLY A 46 -3.68 32.15 0.39
CA GLY A 46 -3.61 33.02 1.57
C GLY A 46 -4.44 32.50 2.76
N GLU A 47 -5.60 31.92 2.50
CA GLU A 47 -6.44 31.31 3.54
C GLU A 47 -5.86 30.00 4.08
N PHE A 48 -5.25 29.20 3.18
CA PHE A 48 -4.50 28.02 3.60
C PHE A 48 -3.36 28.35 4.58
N TRP A 49 -2.59 29.39 4.28
CA TRP A 49 -1.50 29.80 5.16
C TRP A 49 -2.01 30.38 6.48
N LYS A 50 -3.12 31.13 6.46
CA LYS A 50 -3.78 31.58 7.70
C LYS A 50 -4.25 30.42 8.54
N PHE A 51 -4.95 29.43 7.95
CA PHE A 51 -5.35 28.21 8.64
C PHE A 51 -4.15 27.49 9.25
N LEU A 52 -3.08 27.31 8.47
CA LEU A 52 -1.87 26.60 8.93
C LEU A 52 -1.21 27.28 10.12
N PHE A 53 -1.06 28.62 10.08
CA PHE A 53 -0.31 29.35 11.11
C PHE A 53 -1.17 29.89 12.26
N GLN A 54 -2.48 30.03 12.09
CA GLN A 54 -3.35 30.58 13.12
C GLN A 54 -4.20 29.52 13.83
N ASP A 55 -4.69 28.53 13.09
CA ASP A 55 -5.60 27.52 13.62
C ASP A 55 -4.87 26.19 13.89
N PHE A 56 -3.90 25.82 13.05
CA PHE A 56 -3.18 24.56 13.18
C PHE A 56 -1.90 24.68 14.02
N LEU A 57 -1.17 25.80 13.91
CA LEU A 57 0.03 26.11 14.68
C LEU A 57 -0.15 27.42 15.48
N PRO A 58 0.27 27.51 16.77
CA PRO A 58 0.84 26.47 17.62
C PRO A 58 -0.23 25.51 18.16
N PRO A 59 0.12 24.23 18.42
CA PRO A 59 -0.82 23.27 18.96
C PRO A 59 -1.28 23.66 20.36
N ARG A 60 -2.60 23.60 20.61
CA ARG A 60 -3.17 23.92 21.92
C ARG A 60 -3.16 22.66 22.78
N PHE A 61 -2.24 22.57 23.72
CA PHE A 61 -2.05 21.41 24.62
C PHE A 61 -3.03 21.32 25.80
N ASN A 62 -4.14 22.08 25.79
CA ASN A 62 -5.10 22.06 26.91
C ASN A 62 -5.80 20.69 27.10
N ALA A 63 -5.78 19.81 26.12
CA ALA A 63 -6.32 18.45 26.18
C ALA A 63 -5.22 17.37 26.29
N SER A 64 -4.06 17.70 26.84
CA SER A 64 -2.88 16.84 26.91
C SER A 64 -3.15 15.38 27.37
N PRO A 65 -3.94 15.08 28.42
CA PRO A 65 -4.20 13.70 28.84
C PRO A 65 -4.94 12.89 27.78
N VAL A 66 -5.97 13.45 27.17
CA VAL A 66 -6.79 12.79 26.12
C VAL A 66 -5.97 12.54 24.85
N VAL A 67 -5.11 13.50 24.50
CA VAL A 67 -4.22 13.35 23.32
C VAL A 67 -3.21 12.23 23.55
N VAL A 68 -2.58 12.18 24.72
CA VAL A 68 -1.62 11.11 25.07
C VAL A 68 -2.30 9.73 25.06
N GLU A 69 -3.49 9.62 25.66
CA GLU A 69 -4.27 8.39 25.65
C GLU A 69 -4.60 7.95 24.21
N SER A 70 -5.05 8.87 23.36
CA SER A 70 -5.37 8.59 21.96
C SER A 70 -4.14 8.13 21.17
N ILE A 71 -2.98 8.71 21.40
CA ILE A 71 -1.72 8.29 20.80
C ILE A 71 -1.34 6.87 21.24
N LEU A 72 -1.43 6.58 22.53
CA LEU A 72 -1.13 5.25 23.07
C LEU A 72 -2.09 4.19 22.52
N VAL A 73 -3.38 4.49 22.47
CA VAL A 73 -4.39 3.58 21.85
C VAL A 73 -4.08 3.34 20.38
N THR A 74 -3.78 4.39 19.62
CA THR A 74 -3.44 4.25 18.20
C THR A 74 -2.18 3.41 18.00
N PHE A 75 -1.15 3.66 18.81
CA PHE A 75 0.09 2.87 18.77
C PHE A 75 -0.16 1.39 19.14
N ALA A 76 -0.92 1.14 20.20
CA ALA A 76 -1.28 -0.22 20.62
C ALA A 76 -2.09 -0.95 19.54
N LEU A 77 -3.04 -0.26 18.89
CA LEU A 77 -3.80 -0.81 17.76
C LEU A 77 -2.89 -1.16 16.57
N ALA A 78 -1.98 -0.25 16.21
CA ALA A 78 -1.05 -0.49 15.11
C ALA A 78 -0.13 -1.69 15.37
N VAL A 79 0.46 -1.77 16.56
CA VAL A 79 1.37 -2.87 16.94
C VAL A 79 0.62 -4.20 17.02
N SER A 80 -0.52 -4.23 17.71
CA SER A 80 -1.29 -5.46 17.89
C SER A 80 -1.87 -5.98 16.57
N SER A 81 -2.43 -5.11 15.75
CA SER A 81 -2.96 -5.51 14.44
C SER A 81 -1.85 -6.01 13.50
N SER A 82 -0.69 -5.35 13.51
CA SER A 82 0.46 -5.76 12.70
C SER A 82 1.03 -7.10 13.14
N PHE A 83 1.14 -7.33 14.44
CA PHE A 83 1.61 -8.62 14.97
C PHE A 83 0.70 -9.77 14.57
N VAL A 84 -0.61 -9.63 14.80
CA VAL A 84 -1.59 -10.63 14.41
C VAL A 84 -1.60 -10.84 12.91
N ALA A 85 -1.57 -9.75 12.13
CA ALA A 85 -1.50 -9.80 10.68
C ALA A 85 -0.25 -10.54 10.19
N ALA A 86 0.92 -10.29 10.78
CA ALA A 86 2.17 -10.93 10.39
C ALA A 86 2.13 -12.45 10.57
N VAL A 87 1.61 -12.93 11.70
CA VAL A 87 1.48 -14.37 11.97
C VAL A 87 0.59 -15.06 10.93
N PHE A 88 -0.59 -14.50 10.67
CA PHE A 88 -1.48 -15.07 9.65
C PHE A 88 -0.91 -14.91 8.24
N ALA A 89 -0.31 -13.76 7.93
CA ALA A 89 0.30 -13.50 6.63
C ALA A 89 1.43 -14.48 6.31
N PHE A 90 2.27 -14.80 7.29
CA PHE A 90 3.34 -15.79 7.13
C PHE A 90 2.78 -17.19 6.81
N LEU A 91 1.76 -17.62 7.55
CA LEU A 91 1.10 -18.91 7.28
C LEU A 91 0.51 -18.97 5.86
N PHE A 92 -0.19 -17.89 5.47
CA PHE A 92 -0.75 -17.80 4.12
C PHE A 92 0.33 -17.69 3.04
N ALA A 93 1.44 -17.03 3.33
CA ALA A 93 2.54 -16.88 2.40
C ALA A 93 3.23 -18.20 2.07
N VAL A 94 3.44 -19.06 3.07
CA VAL A 94 4.01 -20.41 2.89
C VAL A 94 3.16 -21.24 1.90
N PHE A 95 1.84 -21.16 1.98
CA PHE A 95 0.94 -21.83 1.03
C PHE A 95 0.75 -21.04 -0.27
N GLY A 96 0.97 -19.74 -0.25
CA GLY A 96 0.86 -18.84 -1.40
C GLY A 96 2.10 -18.77 -2.28
N SER A 97 3.26 -19.25 -1.79
CA SER A 97 4.49 -19.31 -2.56
C SER A 97 4.38 -20.33 -3.70
N THR A 98 4.88 -19.97 -4.89
CA THR A 98 4.91 -20.87 -6.05
C THR A 98 6.05 -21.90 -5.96
N SER A 99 7.10 -21.55 -5.23
CA SER A 99 8.28 -22.40 -5.03
C SER A 99 8.04 -23.51 -4.01
N LEU A 100 7.19 -23.27 -3.01
CA LEU A 100 6.93 -24.16 -1.89
C LEU A 100 5.64 -24.92 -1.99
N SER A 101 4.57 -24.27 -2.43
CA SER A 101 3.22 -24.82 -2.33
C SER A 101 3.09 -26.11 -3.15
N PRO A 102 2.64 -27.22 -2.54
CA PRO A 102 2.36 -28.46 -3.25
C PRO A 102 1.19 -28.30 -4.22
N TRP A 103 0.32 -27.32 -4.01
CA TRP A 103 -0.88 -27.08 -4.80
C TRP A 103 -0.85 -25.73 -5.51
N LYS A 104 -0.45 -25.72 -6.77
CA LYS A 104 -0.39 -24.49 -7.60
C LYS A 104 -1.72 -23.73 -7.68
N GLY A 105 -2.85 -24.42 -7.59
CA GLY A 105 -4.18 -23.81 -7.55
C GLY A 105 -4.39 -22.97 -6.28
N LEU A 106 -4.08 -23.55 -5.11
CA LEU A 106 -4.18 -22.86 -3.82
C LEU A 106 -3.27 -21.63 -3.75
N ALA A 107 -2.02 -21.77 -4.21
CA ALA A 107 -1.09 -20.65 -4.26
C ALA A 107 -1.64 -19.49 -5.11
N ARG A 108 -2.22 -19.78 -6.27
CA ARG A 108 -2.84 -18.77 -7.14
C ARG A 108 -4.04 -18.09 -6.46
N THR A 109 -4.89 -18.84 -5.77
CA THR A 109 -6.05 -18.31 -5.05
C THR A 109 -5.62 -17.39 -3.91
N ILE A 110 -4.64 -17.79 -3.10
CA ILE A 110 -4.11 -16.97 -1.98
C ILE A 110 -3.51 -15.67 -2.53
N ARG A 111 -2.73 -15.72 -3.59
CA ARG A 111 -2.17 -14.52 -4.25
C ARG A 111 -3.26 -13.60 -4.78
N GLY A 112 -4.26 -14.16 -5.46
CA GLY A 112 -5.39 -13.40 -5.98
C GLY A 112 -6.17 -12.72 -4.86
N PHE A 113 -6.46 -13.44 -3.79
CA PHE A 113 -7.16 -12.92 -2.61
C PHE A 113 -6.38 -11.80 -1.91
N ALA A 114 -5.09 -12.01 -1.64
CA ALA A 114 -4.25 -10.99 -1.03
C ALA A 114 -4.14 -9.74 -1.93
N THR A 115 -4.02 -9.92 -3.25
CA THR A 115 -4.00 -8.82 -4.20
C THR A 115 -5.33 -8.05 -4.22
N PHE A 116 -6.47 -8.76 -4.18
CA PHE A 116 -7.79 -8.15 -4.11
C PHE A 116 -7.94 -7.29 -2.85
N LEU A 117 -7.62 -7.85 -1.68
CA LEU A 117 -7.70 -7.11 -0.41
C LEU A 117 -6.79 -5.88 -0.39
N ARG A 118 -5.58 -5.98 -0.92
CA ARG A 118 -4.59 -4.90 -0.98
C ARG A 118 -5.04 -3.72 -1.85
N ASN A 119 -5.84 -3.98 -2.90
CA ASN A 119 -6.32 -2.92 -3.80
C ASN A 119 -7.44 -2.06 -3.18
N ILE A 120 -8.00 -2.51 -2.06
CA ILE A 120 -9.02 -1.76 -1.34
C ILE A 120 -8.34 -0.91 -0.26
N PRO A 121 -8.45 0.44 -0.31
CA PRO A 121 -7.89 1.32 0.71
C PRO A 121 -8.41 0.98 2.11
N THR A 122 -7.54 1.08 3.13
CA THR A 122 -7.88 0.79 4.54
C THR A 122 -9.12 1.56 5.02
N LEU A 123 -9.30 2.81 4.57
CA LEU A 123 -10.47 3.61 4.91
C LEU A 123 -11.77 2.99 4.41
N VAL A 124 -11.77 2.35 3.26
CA VAL A 124 -12.97 1.67 2.73
C VAL A 124 -13.36 0.51 3.64
N TRP A 125 -12.39 -0.28 4.09
CA TRP A 125 -12.60 -1.32 5.09
C TRP A 125 -13.16 -0.74 6.39
N ALA A 126 -12.58 0.36 6.86
CA ALA A 126 -13.06 1.03 8.07
C ALA A 126 -14.52 1.49 7.92
N PHE A 127 -14.92 2.07 6.78
CA PHE A 127 -16.30 2.48 6.54
C PHE A 127 -17.28 1.32 6.47
N ILE A 128 -16.92 0.22 5.79
CA ILE A 128 -17.77 -0.98 5.71
C ILE A 128 -17.99 -1.57 7.11
N LEU A 129 -16.92 -1.70 7.88
CA LEU A 129 -16.99 -2.24 9.24
C LEU A 129 -17.72 -1.30 10.19
N PHE A 130 -17.52 0.00 10.05
CA PHE A 130 -18.24 1.02 10.82
C PHE A 130 -19.75 0.95 10.62
N SER A 131 -20.20 0.79 9.37
CA SER A 131 -21.63 0.68 9.05
C SER A 131 -22.28 -0.56 9.70
N SER A 132 -21.49 -1.63 9.90
CA SER A 132 -21.99 -2.91 10.40
C SER A 132 -21.81 -3.09 11.91
N LEU A 133 -20.70 -2.61 12.47
CA LEU A 133 -20.30 -2.84 13.87
C LEU A 133 -20.38 -1.58 14.75
N GLY A 134 -20.62 -0.40 14.14
CA GLY A 134 -20.63 0.87 14.85
C GLY A 134 -19.23 1.46 15.10
N ILE A 135 -19.18 2.56 15.86
CA ILE A 135 -17.94 3.29 16.20
C ILE A 135 -17.22 2.56 17.33
N GLY A 136 -15.94 2.24 17.13
CA GLY A 136 -15.11 1.67 18.19
C GLY A 136 -13.70 1.31 17.76
N THR A 137 -12.81 1.13 18.74
CA THR A 137 -11.41 0.72 18.54
C THR A 137 -11.30 -0.63 17.84
N GLY A 138 -12.27 -1.54 18.05
CA GLY A 138 -12.34 -2.83 17.37
C GLY A 138 -12.49 -2.72 15.86
N VAL A 139 -13.25 -1.75 15.36
CA VAL A 139 -13.38 -1.49 13.93
C VAL A 139 -12.04 -1.05 13.33
N GLY A 140 -11.34 -0.14 14.01
CA GLY A 140 -10.00 0.28 13.61
C GLY A 140 -9.02 -0.89 13.59
N PHE A 141 -9.03 -1.73 14.62
CA PHE A 141 -8.20 -2.93 14.69
C PHE A 141 -8.43 -3.87 13.52
N ILE A 142 -9.68 -4.22 13.21
CA ILE A 142 -10.02 -5.15 12.11
C ILE A 142 -9.67 -4.54 10.76
N ALA A 143 -9.95 -3.26 10.53
CA ALA A 143 -9.61 -2.56 9.29
C ALA A 143 -8.09 -2.54 9.03
N LEU A 144 -7.29 -2.23 10.07
CA LEU A 144 -5.84 -2.29 10.02
C LEU A 144 -5.34 -3.72 9.80
N LEU A 145 -5.91 -4.68 10.50
CA LEU A 145 -5.56 -6.09 10.38
C LEU A 145 -5.76 -6.60 8.95
N ILE A 146 -6.91 -6.34 8.32
CA ILE A 146 -7.19 -6.79 6.95
C ILE A 146 -6.18 -6.18 5.96
N SER A 147 -5.93 -4.87 6.05
CA SER A 147 -5.02 -4.17 5.15
C SER A 147 -3.58 -4.62 5.33
N THR A 148 -3.12 -4.74 6.58
CA THR A 148 -1.76 -5.17 6.91
C THR A 148 -1.53 -6.63 6.54
N PHE A 149 -2.51 -7.50 6.80
CA PHE A 149 -2.49 -8.91 6.39
C PHE A 149 -2.33 -9.06 4.88
N ALA A 150 -3.12 -8.32 4.10
CA ALA A 150 -3.04 -8.36 2.65
C ALA A 150 -1.69 -7.91 2.12
N PHE A 151 -1.15 -6.82 2.68
CA PHE A 151 0.16 -6.29 2.32
C PHE A 151 1.28 -7.27 2.68
N MET A 152 1.32 -7.74 3.94
CA MET A 152 2.37 -8.64 4.42
C MET A 152 2.31 -10.00 3.73
N THR A 153 1.13 -10.54 3.44
CA THR A 153 1.00 -11.81 2.72
C THR A 153 1.69 -11.73 1.36
N ARG A 154 1.49 -10.65 0.61
CA ARG A 154 2.16 -10.46 -0.69
C ARG A 154 3.66 -10.27 -0.53
N ALA A 155 4.09 -9.46 0.43
CA ALA A 155 5.51 -9.21 0.68
C ALA A 155 6.23 -10.51 1.07
N PHE A 156 5.67 -11.30 1.98
CA PHE A 156 6.25 -12.57 2.38
C PHE A 156 6.28 -13.60 1.23
N ILE A 157 5.24 -13.66 0.39
CA ILE A 157 5.26 -14.52 -0.79
C ILE A 157 6.40 -14.14 -1.73
N GLU A 158 6.60 -12.85 -1.98
CA GLU A 158 7.65 -12.34 -2.87
C GLU A 158 9.04 -12.66 -2.31
N VAL A 159 9.25 -12.42 -1.01
CA VAL A 159 10.52 -12.76 -0.34
C VAL A 159 10.77 -14.28 -0.34
N ILE A 160 9.77 -15.10 -0.01
CA ILE A 160 9.90 -16.55 -0.02
C ILE A 160 10.23 -17.06 -1.43
N ASP A 161 9.60 -16.55 -2.47
CA ASP A 161 9.87 -16.97 -3.85
C ASP A 161 11.26 -16.54 -4.32
N GLU A 162 11.76 -15.38 -3.87
CA GLU A 162 13.08 -14.87 -4.23
C GLU A 162 14.19 -15.64 -3.53
N VAL A 163 14.10 -15.81 -2.21
CA VAL A 163 15.15 -16.45 -1.39
C VAL A 163 15.18 -17.98 -1.58
N SER A 164 14.03 -18.58 -1.87
CA SER A 164 13.91 -20.04 -1.88
C SER A 164 14.47 -20.72 -3.14
N CYS A 165 14.78 -20.00 -4.22
CA CYS A 165 15.17 -20.64 -5.48
C CYS A 165 16.36 -21.60 -5.33
N ASP A 166 17.49 -21.14 -4.81
CA ASP A 166 18.71 -21.93 -4.73
C ASP A 166 18.68 -22.98 -3.59
N ALA A 167 18.14 -22.57 -2.43
CA ALA A 167 18.03 -23.46 -1.26
C ALA A 167 17.04 -24.60 -1.50
N MET A 168 15.96 -24.35 -2.25
CA MET A 168 14.95 -25.36 -2.56
C MET A 168 15.43 -26.42 -3.54
N GLU A 169 16.26 -26.07 -4.52
CA GLU A 169 16.85 -27.05 -5.42
C GLU A 169 17.75 -28.02 -4.66
N GLY A 170 18.60 -27.52 -3.76
CA GLY A 170 19.45 -28.34 -2.90
C GLY A 170 18.66 -29.26 -1.99
N LEU A 171 17.65 -28.74 -1.27
CA LEU A 171 16.79 -29.55 -0.38
C LEU A 171 15.94 -30.57 -1.14
N THR A 172 15.54 -30.24 -2.36
CA THR A 172 14.78 -31.17 -3.21
C THR A 172 15.66 -32.30 -3.69
N ALA A 173 16.90 -32.03 -4.08
CA ALA A 173 17.88 -33.02 -4.48
C ALA A 173 18.23 -34.01 -3.34
N CYS A 174 18.20 -33.54 -2.10
CA CYS A 174 18.40 -34.37 -0.90
C CYS A 174 17.12 -35.11 -0.44
N GLY A 175 16.00 -35.01 -1.17
CA GLY A 175 14.74 -35.67 -0.81
C GLY A 175 13.98 -34.98 0.34
N GLY A 176 14.21 -33.71 0.61
CA GLY A 176 13.54 -32.93 1.65
C GLY A 176 12.03 -32.83 1.47
N THR A 177 11.26 -33.11 2.54
CA THR A 177 9.80 -32.94 2.57
C THR A 177 9.42 -31.46 2.64
N PHE A 178 8.14 -31.14 2.41
CA PHE A 178 7.59 -29.76 2.51
C PHE A 178 7.99 -29.07 3.84
N TRP A 179 7.86 -29.77 4.96
CA TRP A 179 8.22 -29.22 6.28
C TRP A 179 9.73 -28.99 6.44
N HIS A 180 10.57 -29.83 5.88
CA HIS A 180 12.02 -29.57 5.87
C HIS A 180 12.34 -28.31 5.06
N LYS A 181 11.68 -28.08 3.94
CA LYS A 181 11.84 -26.89 3.12
C LYS A 181 11.42 -25.63 3.87
N VAL A 182 10.28 -25.65 4.58
CA VAL A 182 9.81 -24.53 5.40
C VAL A 182 10.77 -24.24 6.56
N CYS A 183 11.10 -25.27 7.37
CA CYS A 183 11.85 -25.07 8.61
C CYS A 183 13.34 -24.83 8.40
N GLN A 184 13.94 -25.37 7.34
CA GLN A 184 15.37 -25.27 7.09
C GLN A 184 15.75 -24.34 5.93
N GLY A 185 14.79 -24.09 5.03
CA GLY A 185 15.04 -23.25 3.86
C GLY A 185 14.52 -21.81 4.02
N ILE A 186 13.50 -21.56 4.86
CA ILE A 186 12.86 -20.22 4.93
C ILE A 186 13.02 -19.59 6.32
N VAL A 187 12.76 -20.35 7.40
CA VAL A 187 12.77 -19.78 8.75
C VAL A 187 14.17 -19.29 9.20
N PRO A 188 15.29 -19.91 8.81
CA PRO A 188 16.62 -19.44 9.20
C PRO A 188 17.21 -18.34 8.31
N THR A 189 16.65 -18.06 7.13
CA THR A 189 17.09 -17.01 6.21
C THR A 189 16.26 -15.76 6.34
#